data_79b5566735149f2b3bf83fff6f9e1c76
#
_entry.id   79b5566735149f2b3bf83fff6f9e1c76
#
_cell.length_a   1.000
_cell.length_b   1.000
_cell.length_c   1.000
_cell.angle_alpha   90.00
_cell.angle_beta   90.00
_cell.angle_gamma   90.00
#
_symmetry.space_group_name_H-M   'P 1'
#
loop_
_entity.id
_entity.type
_entity.pdbx_description
1 polymer ?
#
loop_
_entity_poly.entity_id
_entity_poly.type
_entity_poly.pdbx_seq_one_letter_code
_entity_poly.pdbx_strand_id
1 'polypeptide(L)'
;MKLNKMTFGYIFLFLLFIYLTVLAVIYFSQRSLMYHPSENNYLDENQLNHKVEKIKIPSDNELNSWYFEKDKNFKTLLFFHGNAGSLENRIYKLNDLSKLDLNYLIVAYRGFSGNKGSPTEQGLYKDARAAKYWLNLNNISDQNIIVYGESLGTAVAIDLAKDHKFAGIILESPFTSMLKLSRKYYAWLPTGLLLKDKYETDKCTIFFIALQSTTWSKKPP
;
A
#
# COMPACT_ATOMS: atom_id res chain seq x y z
N MET A 1 -35.26 34.56 24.97
CA MET A 1 -34.09 35.43 24.94
C MET A 1 -33.59 35.54 23.49
N LYS A 2 -33.80 36.69 22.82
CA LYS A 2 -33.30 36.86 21.42
C LYS A 2 -31.80 37.13 21.48
N LEU A 3 -30.97 36.22 20.93
CA LEU A 3 -29.54 36.49 20.78
C LEU A 3 -29.35 37.78 19.97
N ASN A 4 -28.49 38.67 20.45
CA ASN A 4 -28.11 39.87 19.71
C ASN A 4 -27.31 39.45 18.43
N LYS A 5 -27.48 40.19 17.33
CA LYS A 5 -26.77 39.94 16.06
C LYS A 5 -25.23 39.82 16.24
N MET A 6 -24.69 40.59 17.15
CA MET A 6 -23.26 40.58 17.47
C MET A 6 -22.84 39.28 18.18
N THR A 7 -23.64 38.76 19.12
CA THR A 7 -23.40 37.47 19.79
C THR A 7 -23.47 36.29 18.79
N PHE A 8 -24.42 36.34 17.85
CA PHE A 8 -24.51 35.34 16.78
C PHE A 8 -23.27 35.37 15.88
N GLY A 9 -22.77 36.58 15.55
CA GLY A 9 -21.53 36.72 14.76
C GLY A 9 -20.32 36.09 15.47
N TYR A 10 -20.15 36.33 16.78
CA TYR A 10 -19.04 35.73 17.53
C TYR A 10 -19.15 34.21 17.62
N ILE A 11 -20.35 33.66 17.82
CA ILE A 11 -20.55 32.19 17.83
C ILE A 11 -20.19 31.60 16.46
N PHE A 12 -20.64 32.22 15.36
CA PHE A 12 -20.31 31.76 14.03
C PHE A 12 -18.79 31.79 13.79
N LEU A 13 -18.10 32.86 14.10
CA LEU A 13 -16.65 32.96 13.96
C LEU A 13 -15.91 31.93 14.81
N PHE A 14 -16.38 31.68 16.01
CA PHE A 14 -15.81 30.64 16.88
C PHE A 14 -15.97 29.24 16.31
N LEU A 15 -17.17 28.90 15.81
CA LEU A 15 -17.42 27.60 15.15
C LEU A 15 -16.61 27.46 13.86
N LEU A 16 -16.50 28.52 13.07
CA LEU A 16 -15.65 28.53 11.88
C LEU A 16 -14.18 28.31 12.23
N PHE A 17 -13.68 28.95 13.27
CA PHE A 17 -12.32 28.76 13.76
C PHE A 17 -12.06 27.29 14.16
N ILE A 18 -13.00 26.68 14.93
CA ILE A 18 -12.92 25.26 15.28
C ILE A 18 -12.87 24.40 14.03
N TYR A 19 -13.77 24.63 13.07
CA TYR A 19 -13.82 23.85 11.82
C TYR A 19 -12.49 23.94 11.05
N LEU A 20 -11.95 25.14 10.86
CA LEU A 20 -10.67 25.35 10.18
C LEU A 20 -9.50 24.68 10.94
N THR A 21 -9.52 24.71 12.26
CA THR A 21 -8.53 24.01 13.08
C THR A 21 -8.60 22.48 12.86
N VAL A 22 -9.80 21.91 12.84
CA VAL A 22 -10.00 20.49 12.55
C VAL A 22 -9.49 20.15 11.15
N LEU A 23 -9.80 20.97 10.14
CA LEU A 23 -9.28 20.76 8.78
C LEU A 23 -7.74 20.81 8.75
N ALA A 24 -7.13 21.73 9.45
CA ALA A 24 -5.67 21.83 9.54
C ALA A 24 -5.06 20.58 10.21
N VAL A 25 -5.61 20.14 11.34
CA VAL A 25 -5.17 18.92 12.02
C VAL A 25 -5.25 17.71 11.09
N ILE A 26 -6.38 17.52 10.42
CA ILE A 26 -6.56 16.40 9.45
C ILE A 26 -5.56 16.53 8.30
N TYR A 27 -5.35 17.72 7.76
CA TYR A 27 -4.42 17.95 6.65
C TYR A 27 -2.98 17.57 7.00
N PHE A 28 -2.52 17.87 8.21
CA PHE A 28 -1.16 17.52 8.64
C PHE A 28 -1.03 16.06 9.08
N SER A 29 -2.09 15.48 9.65
CA SER A 29 -2.06 14.13 10.21
C SER A 29 -2.53 13.03 9.22
N GLN A 30 -3.02 13.37 8.02
CA GLN A 30 -3.68 12.41 7.12
C GLN A 30 -2.79 11.21 6.75
N ARG A 31 -1.47 11.38 6.64
CA ARG A 31 -0.55 10.29 6.32
C ARG A 31 -0.37 9.33 7.49
N SER A 32 -0.29 9.81 8.72
CA SER A 32 -0.28 8.94 9.90
C SER A 32 -1.62 8.22 10.11
N LEU A 33 -2.73 8.80 9.62
CA LEU A 33 -4.05 8.17 9.61
C LEU A 33 -4.21 7.16 8.46
N MET A 34 -3.40 7.23 7.44
CA MET A 34 -3.47 6.35 6.25
C MET A 34 -2.47 5.20 6.34
N TYR A 35 -1.24 5.46 6.76
CA TYR A 35 -0.17 4.49 6.80
C TYR A 35 0.15 4.10 8.25
N HIS A 36 0.15 2.81 8.51
CA HIS A 36 0.33 2.23 9.85
C HIS A 36 1.49 1.21 9.86
N PRO A 37 2.74 1.65 9.62
CA PRO A 37 3.88 0.75 9.76
C PRO A 37 3.95 0.26 11.21
N SER A 38 4.40 -0.98 11.41
CA SER A 38 4.70 -1.49 12.75
C SER A 38 5.79 -0.66 13.41
N GLU A 39 5.64 -0.35 14.70
CA GLU A 39 6.64 0.39 15.47
C GLU A 39 7.95 -0.39 15.60
N ASN A 40 7.88 -1.72 15.59
CA ASN A 40 9.04 -2.59 15.65
C ASN A 40 9.56 -2.90 14.24
N ASN A 41 10.87 -2.89 14.10
CA ASN A 41 11.58 -3.22 12.85
C ASN A 41 11.66 -4.72 12.68
N TYR A 42 10.52 -5.37 12.46
CA TYR A 42 10.45 -6.80 12.29
C TYR A 42 10.98 -7.22 10.92
N LEU A 43 12.21 -7.70 10.90
CA LEU A 43 12.84 -8.39 9.77
C LEU A 43 13.16 -9.84 10.15
N ASP A 44 12.34 -10.42 11.04
CA ASP A 44 12.52 -11.79 11.51
C ASP A 44 11.72 -12.76 10.65
N GLU A 45 12.45 -13.52 9.85
CA GLU A 45 11.93 -14.56 8.97
C GLU A 45 11.82 -15.92 9.65
N ASN A 46 12.10 -16.04 10.94
CA ASN A 46 12.18 -17.33 11.65
C ASN A 46 10.87 -18.14 11.64
N GLN A 47 9.74 -17.49 11.38
CA GLN A 47 8.45 -18.17 11.28
C GLN A 47 8.11 -18.59 9.83
N LEU A 48 8.97 -18.31 8.85
CA LEU A 48 8.83 -18.86 7.52
C LEU A 48 9.20 -20.35 7.52
N ASN A 49 8.42 -21.14 6.81
CA ASN A 49 8.68 -22.57 6.63
C ASN A 49 9.68 -22.87 5.50
N HIS A 50 10.28 -21.85 4.92
CA HIS A 50 11.24 -21.91 3.83
C HIS A 50 12.27 -20.78 3.99
N LYS A 51 13.42 -20.95 3.36
CA LYS A 51 14.50 -19.96 3.42
C LYS A 51 14.28 -18.85 2.38
N VAL A 52 14.43 -17.61 2.81
CA VAL A 52 14.41 -16.42 1.94
C VAL A 52 15.76 -15.73 1.94
N GLU A 53 16.06 -15.05 0.87
CA GLU A 53 17.16 -14.10 0.80
C GLU A 53 16.68 -12.72 1.26
N LYS A 54 17.33 -12.16 2.27
CA LYS A 54 17.11 -10.77 2.70
C LYS A 54 17.91 -9.87 1.79
N ILE A 55 17.23 -9.08 0.99
CA ILE A 55 17.86 -8.17 0.04
C ILE A 55 17.52 -6.73 0.38
N LYS A 56 18.40 -5.84 -0.08
CA LYS A 56 18.18 -4.41 -0.04
C LYS A 56 18.09 -3.89 -1.46
N ILE A 57 16.93 -3.40 -1.83
CA ILE A 57 16.70 -2.86 -3.17
C ILE A 57 17.10 -1.39 -3.18
N PRO A 58 18.04 -0.98 -4.07
CA PRO A 58 18.39 0.42 -4.25
C PRO A 58 17.20 1.24 -4.73
N SER A 59 16.86 2.28 -3.99
CA SER A 59 15.83 3.28 -4.31
C SER A 59 16.36 4.62 -3.79
N ASP A 60 15.53 5.67 -3.69
CA ASP A 60 15.87 6.90 -2.96
C ASP A 60 16.33 6.57 -1.51
N ASN A 61 15.78 5.49 -0.95
CA ASN A 61 16.23 4.83 0.28
C ASN A 61 16.39 3.33 -0.04
N GLU A 62 17.31 2.65 0.64
CA GLU A 62 17.38 1.19 0.55
C GLU A 62 16.10 0.56 1.10
N LEU A 63 15.51 -0.38 0.35
CA LEU A 63 14.27 -1.06 0.74
C LEU A 63 14.58 -2.48 1.16
N ASN A 64 14.31 -2.80 2.42
CA ASN A 64 14.36 -4.16 2.93
C ASN A 64 13.29 -5.00 2.23
N SER A 65 13.67 -6.16 1.75
CA SER A 65 12.80 -7.04 0.95
C SER A 65 13.20 -8.48 1.19
N TRP A 66 12.26 -9.40 1.01
CA TRP A 66 12.51 -10.83 1.04
C TRP A 66 12.29 -11.43 -0.33
N TYR A 67 13.31 -12.12 -0.84
CA TYR A 67 13.27 -12.84 -2.09
C TYR A 67 13.31 -14.35 -1.85
N PHE A 68 12.40 -15.07 -2.48
CA PHE A 68 12.34 -16.52 -2.48
C PHE A 68 12.40 -17.03 -3.91
N GLU A 69 13.45 -17.78 -4.22
CA GLU A 69 13.59 -18.51 -5.49
C GLU A 69 13.41 -20.01 -5.20
N LYS A 70 12.32 -20.58 -5.67
CA LYS A 70 12.04 -22.03 -5.60
C LYS A 70 12.62 -22.73 -6.80
N ASP A 71 12.43 -22.18 -7.99
CA ASP A 71 12.96 -22.66 -9.26
C ASP A 71 13.07 -21.49 -10.25
N LYS A 72 14.20 -21.41 -10.98
CA LYS A 72 14.46 -20.35 -11.98
C LYS A 72 13.47 -20.33 -13.14
N ASN A 73 12.81 -21.46 -13.40
CA ASN A 73 11.81 -21.57 -14.46
C ASN A 73 10.42 -21.09 -14.05
N PHE A 74 10.18 -20.91 -12.76
CA PHE A 74 8.91 -20.43 -12.26
C PHE A 74 8.77 -18.91 -12.40
N LYS A 75 7.52 -18.46 -12.54
CA LYS A 75 7.22 -17.02 -12.52
C LYS A 75 7.45 -16.45 -11.13
N THR A 76 7.80 -15.16 -11.07
CA THR A 76 8.07 -14.45 -9.83
C THR A 76 6.88 -13.56 -9.49
N LEU A 77 6.31 -13.74 -8.30
CA LEU A 77 5.29 -12.86 -7.74
C LEU A 77 5.94 -11.62 -7.14
N LEU A 78 5.72 -10.44 -7.71
CA LEU A 78 6.13 -9.16 -7.13
C LEU A 78 5.01 -8.66 -6.22
N PHE A 79 5.23 -8.77 -4.90
CA PHE A 79 4.20 -8.57 -3.89
C PHE A 79 4.30 -7.19 -3.23
N PHE A 80 3.23 -6.41 -3.35
CA PHE A 80 3.01 -5.11 -2.72
C PHE A 80 1.97 -5.24 -1.60
N HIS A 81 2.41 -5.06 -0.35
CA HIS A 81 1.58 -5.23 0.84
C HIS A 81 0.61 -4.06 1.08
N GLY A 82 -0.33 -4.22 2.00
CA GLY A 82 -1.29 -3.21 2.41
C GLY A 82 -0.67 -2.07 3.24
N ASN A 83 -1.53 -1.19 3.77
CA ASN A 83 -1.14 0.05 4.46
C ASN A 83 -0.67 -0.13 5.91
N ALA A 84 -0.62 -1.35 6.43
CA ALA A 84 -0.28 -1.61 7.83
C ALA A 84 0.72 -2.75 8.00
N GLY A 85 1.44 -2.73 9.12
CA GLY A 85 2.30 -3.81 9.56
C GLY A 85 3.72 -3.74 9.03
N SER A 86 4.33 -4.91 8.91
CA SER A 86 5.69 -5.18 8.43
C SER A 86 5.70 -6.39 7.51
N LEU A 87 6.88 -6.80 7.01
CA LEU A 87 7.03 -8.05 6.24
C LEU A 87 6.59 -9.27 7.05
N GLU A 88 6.88 -9.32 8.34
CA GLU A 88 6.49 -10.42 9.22
C GLU A 88 4.98 -10.64 9.31
N ASN A 89 4.20 -9.58 9.22
CA ASN A 89 2.75 -9.70 9.22
C ASN A 89 2.21 -10.44 7.98
N ARG A 90 3.05 -10.75 7.00
CA ARG A 90 2.73 -11.49 5.76
C ARG A 90 3.27 -12.92 5.77
N ILE A 91 3.98 -13.36 6.82
CA ILE A 91 4.57 -14.70 6.91
C ILE A 91 3.55 -15.81 6.63
N TYR A 92 2.34 -15.72 7.19
CA TYR A 92 1.28 -16.70 6.94
C TYR A 92 0.97 -16.84 5.43
N LYS A 93 0.88 -15.73 4.72
CA LYS A 93 0.62 -15.69 3.27
C LYS A 93 1.83 -16.17 2.47
N LEU A 94 3.04 -15.78 2.88
CA LEU A 94 4.28 -16.23 2.25
C LEU A 94 4.49 -17.74 2.39
N ASN A 95 4.13 -18.31 3.55
CA ASN A 95 4.14 -19.76 3.78
C ASN A 95 3.14 -20.50 2.87
N ASP A 96 2.01 -19.90 2.54
CA ASP A 96 1.07 -20.49 1.58
C ASP A 96 1.56 -20.31 0.13
N LEU A 97 2.11 -19.16 -0.22
CA LEU A 97 2.70 -18.91 -1.54
C LEU A 97 3.87 -19.85 -1.85
N SER A 98 4.70 -20.19 -0.85
CA SER A 98 5.84 -21.09 -1.05
C SER A 98 5.46 -22.52 -1.45
N LYS A 99 4.20 -22.92 -1.20
CA LYS A 99 3.67 -24.24 -1.62
C LYS A 99 3.38 -24.30 -3.12
N LEU A 100 3.18 -23.13 -3.75
CA LEU A 100 2.89 -23.01 -5.18
C LEU A 100 4.17 -23.10 -6.02
N ASP A 101 4.01 -23.32 -7.32
CA ASP A 101 5.11 -23.27 -8.29
C ASP A 101 5.39 -21.82 -8.72
N LEU A 102 5.83 -21.03 -7.74
CA LEU A 102 6.13 -19.61 -7.86
C LEU A 102 7.36 -19.24 -7.04
N ASN A 103 8.11 -18.28 -7.55
CA ASN A 103 9.05 -17.49 -6.79
C ASN A 103 8.32 -16.24 -6.25
N TYR A 104 8.87 -15.54 -5.27
CA TYR A 104 8.31 -14.24 -4.89
C TYR A 104 9.36 -13.24 -4.43
N LEU A 105 9.05 -11.97 -4.64
CA LEU A 105 9.71 -10.83 -4.05
C LEU A 105 8.66 -10.00 -3.30
N ILE A 106 8.72 -9.98 -1.97
CA ILE A 106 7.92 -9.04 -1.16
C ILE A 106 8.77 -7.86 -0.76
N VAL A 107 8.26 -6.65 -1.00
CA VAL A 107 8.97 -5.39 -0.78
C VAL A 107 8.33 -4.64 0.37
N ALA A 108 9.13 -4.24 1.36
CA ALA A 108 8.68 -3.24 2.32
C ALA A 108 8.84 -1.84 1.73
N TYR A 109 7.80 -1.04 1.79
CA TYR A 109 7.87 0.35 1.34
C TYR A 109 8.73 1.22 2.27
N ARG A 110 9.11 2.40 1.79
CA ARG A 110 9.69 3.44 2.63
C ARG A 110 8.84 3.69 3.87
N GLY A 111 9.47 3.81 5.04
CA GLY A 111 8.81 3.96 6.33
C GLY A 111 8.24 2.68 6.94
N PHE A 112 8.28 1.52 6.24
CA PHE A 112 7.87 0.21 6.74
C PHE A 112 9.08 -0.69 6.98
N SER A 113 8.97 -1.64 7.90
CA SER A 113 10.00 -2.67 8.20
C SER A 113 11.40 -2.09 8.36
N GLY A 114 11.53 -0.97 9.06
CA GLY A 114 12.80 -0.29 9.30
C GLY A 114 13.36 0.52 8.14
N ASN A 115 12.67 0.62 7.04
CA ASN A 115 13.09 1.46 5.93
C ASN A 115 12.99 2.94 6.28
N LYS A 116 14.00 3.71 5.88
CA LYS A 116 14.00 5.15 6.03
C LYS A 116 12.92 5.83 5.17
N GLY A 117 12.60 7.06 5.52
CA GLY A 117 11.65 7.89 4.79
C GLY A 117 10.23 7.77 5.31
N SER A 118 9.31 8.47 4.66
CA SER A 118 7.89 8.48 5.01
C SER A 118 7.06 8.00 3.82
N PRO A 119 6.05 7.17 4.04
CA PRO A 119 5.20 6.67 2.98
C PRO A 119 4.37 7.80 2.37
N THR A 120 4.33 7.82 1.05
CA THR A 120 3.50 8.71 0.22
C THR A 120 3.10 7.96 -1.04
N GLU A 121 2.02 8.35 -1.68
CA GLU A 121 1.58 7.75 -2.94
C GLU A 121 2.73 7.67 -3.96
N GLN A 122 3.35 8.80 -4.27
CA GLN A 122 4.45 8.86 -5.24
C GLN A 122 5.70 8.10 -4.76
N GLY A 123 5.93 8.10 -3.45
CA GLY A 123 7.02 7.34 -2.86
C GLY A 123 6.85 5.83 -3.05
N LEU A 124 5.65 5.31 -2.77
CA LEU A 124 5.34 3.89 -2.96
C LEU A 124 5.43 3.47 -4.43
N TYR A 125 5.02 4.34 -5.36
CA TYR A 125 5.16 4.10 -6.79
C TYR A 125 6.63 4.02 -7.22
N LYS A 126 7.50 4.86 -6.66
CA LYS A 126 8.96 4.78 -6.90
C LYS A 126 9.54 3.49 -6.34
N ASP A 127 9.12 3.09 -5.13
CA ASP A 127 9.59 1.85 -4.49
C ASP A 127 9.21 0.62 -5.34
N ALA A 128 8.01 0.61 -5.91
CA ALA A 128 7.57 -0.45 -6.82
C ALA A 128 8.40 -0.52 -8.09
N ARG A 129 8.72 0.63 -8.69
CA ARG A 129 9.58 0.68 -9.88
C ARG A 129 11.00 0.20 -9.58
N ALA A 130 11.54 0.56 -8.40
CA ALA A 130 12.84 0.08 -7.96
C ALA A 130 12.85 -1.44 -7.78
N ALA A 131 11.80 -2.01 -7.19
CA ALA A 131 11.65 -3.46 -7.02
C ALA A 131 11.57 -4.21 -8.37
N LYS A 132 10.78 -3.69 -9.30
CA LYS A 132 10.69 -4.22 -10.68
C LYS A 132 12.05 -4.14 -11.38
N TYR A 133 12.74 -3.02 -11.25
CA TYR A 133 14.06 -2.84 -11.84
C TYR A 133 15.09 -3.84 -11.27
N TRP A 134 15.04 -4.09 -9.96
CA TRP A 134 15.88 -5.10 -9.32
C TRP A 134 15.63 -6.49 -9.91
N LEU A 135 14.38 -6.90 -10.11
CA LEU A 135 14.05 -8.19 -10.75
C LEU A 135 14.63 -8.27 -12.17
N ASN A 136 14.52 -7.19 -12.95
CA ASN A 136 15.07 -7.19 -14.32
C ASN A 136 16.61 -7.27 -14.33
N LEU A 137 17.30 -6.65 -13.39
CA LEU A 137 18.77 -6.78 -13.23
C LEU A 137 19.16 -8.21 -12.86
N ASN A 138 18.27 -8.98 -12.23
CA ASN A 138 18.46 -10.39 -11.92
C ASN A 138 17.90 -11.32 -13.00
N ASN A 139 17.79 -10.84 -14.25
CA ASN A 139 17.35 -11.58 -15.43
C ASN A 139 15.89 -12.09 -15.39
N ILE A 140 15.04 -11.52 -14.55
CA ILE A 140 13.61 -11.82 -14.50
C ILE A 140 12.87 -10.78 -15.35
N SER A 141 12.48 -11.17 -16.57
CA SER A 141 11.78 -10.28 -17.49
C SER A 141 10.33 -10.01 -17.06
N ASP A 142 9.74 -8.91 -17.55
CA ASP A 142 8.36 -8.51 -17.21
C ASP A 142 7.34 -9.64 -17.48
N GLN A 143 7.53 -10.43 -18.55
CA GLN A 143 6.69 -11.58 -18.92
C GLN A 143 6.79 -12.75 -17.92
N ASN A 144 7.78 -12.74 -17.04
CA ASN A 144 7.95 -13.71 -15.96
C ASN A 144 7.53 -13.15 -14.59
N ILE A 145 7.03 -11.91 -14.53
CA ILE A 145 6.57 -11.28 -13.31
C ILE A 145 5.04 -11.31 -13.25
N ILE A 146 4.49 -11.76 -12.13
CA ILE A 146 3.08 -11.58 -11.75
C ILE A 146 3.06 -10.51 -10.66
N VAL A 147 2.38 -9.40 -10.90
CA VAL A 147 2.26 -8.33 -9.92
C VAL A 147 1.08 -8.62 -8.99
N TYR A 148 1.34 -8.63 -7.68
CA TYR A 148 0.31 -8.88 -6.67
C TYR A 148 0.22 -7.67 -5.73
N GLY A 149 -0.99 -7.14 -5.58
CA GLY A 149 -1.27 -6.04 -4.66
C GLY A 149 -2.32 -6.43 -3.62
N GLU A 150 -2.04 -6.13 -2.35
CA GLU A 150 -2.96 -6.31 -1.24
C GLU A 150 -3.48 -4.95 -0.75
N SER A 151 -4.81 -4.71 -0.76
CA SER A 151 -5.43 -3.48 -0.28
C SER A 151 -4.78 -2.23 -0.89
N LEU A 152 -4.05 -1.41 -0.11
CA LEU A 152 -3.30 -0.25 -0.62
C LEU A 152 -2.32 -0.65 -1.73
N GLY A 153 -1.68 -1.82 -1.60
CA GLY A 153 -0.76 -2.36 -2.61
C GLY A 153 -1.42 -2.60 -3.96
N THR A 154 -2.75 -2.71 -4.04
CA THR A 154 -3.46 -2.81 -5.33
C THR A 154 -3.29 -1.56 -6.17
N ALA A 155 -3.31 -0.38 -5.55
CA ALA A 155 -3.06 0.87 -6.26
C ALA A 155 -1.61 0.97 -6.76
N VAL A 156 -0.65 0.48 -5.97
CA VAL A 156 0.77 0.40 -6.36
C VAL A 156 0.96 -0.56 -7.54
N ALA A 157 0.34 -1.74 -7.47
CA ALA A 157 0.36 -2.73 -8.54
C ALA A 157 -0.23 -2.19 -9.84
N ILE A 158 -1.36 -1.50 -9.77
CA ILE A 158 -2.03 -0.88 -10.91
C ILE A 158 -1.16 0.23 -11.51
N ASP A 159 -0.57 1.10 -10.69
CA ASP A 159 0.30 2.17 -11.18
C ASP A 159 1.52 1.59 -11.91
N LEU A 160 2.15 0.56 -11.36
CA LEU A 160 3.28 -0.10 -12.00
C LEU A 160 2.88 -0.77 -13.33
N ALA A 161 1.69 -1.34 -13.40
CA ALA A 161 1.24 -2.09 -14.56
C ALA A 161 0.82 -1.23 -15.76
N LYS A 162 0.66 0.07 -15.58
CA LYS A 162 0.28 0.98 -16.68
C LYS A 162 1.28 0.95 -17.85
N ASP A 163 2.57 0.87 -17.52
CA ASP A 163 3.67 1.07 -18.45
C ASP A 163 4.38 -0.25 -18.81
N HIS A 164 3.88 -1.39 -18.31
CA HIS A 164 4.55 -2.68 -18.43
C HIS A 164 3.59 -3.82 -18.80
N LYS A 165 4.10 -4.81 -19.56
CA LYS A 165 3.37 -6.03 -19.91
C LYS A 165 3.86 -7.17 -19.03
N PHE A 166 3.22 -7.36 -17.89
CA PHE A 166 3.50 -8.46 -16.97
C PHE A 166 2.81 -9.76 -17.37
N ALA A 167 3.24 -10.89 -16.78
CA ALA A 167 2.59 -12.19 -16.95
C ALA A 167 1.15 -12.19 -16.42
N GLY A 168 0.88 -11.38 -15.39
CA GLY A 168 -0.45 -11.22 -14.81
C GLY A 168 -0.46 -10.20 -13.69
N ILE A 169 -1.66 -9.84 -13.25
CA ILE A 169 -1.90 -8.93 -12.11
C ILE A 169 -2.94 -9.57 -11.22
N ILE A 170 -2.65 -9.66 -9.93
CA ILE A 170 -3.56 -10.17 -8.90
C ILE A 170 -3.84 -9.03 -7.92
N LEU A 171 -5.10 -8.72 -7.70
CA LEU A 171 -5.53 -7.65 -6.80
C LEU A 171 -6.41 -8.24 -5.70
N GLU A 172 -5.94 -8.16 -4.47
CA GLU A 172 -6.69 -8.59 -3.28
C GLU A 172 -7.29 -7.37 -2.59
N SER A 173 -8.62 -7.35 -2.45
CA SER A 173 -9.38 -6.25 -1.84
C SER A 173 -9.11 -4.88 -2.48
N PRO A 174 -9.23 -4.75 -3.81
CA PRO A 174 -8.96 -3.50 -4.51
C PRO A 174 -10.00 -2.42 -4.16
N PHE A 175 -9.59 -1.17 -4.30
CA PHE A 175 -10.45 0.01 -4.17
C PHE A 175 -10.30 0.93 -5.38
N THR A 176 -11.32 1.73 -5.68
CA THR A 176 -11.34 2.58 -6.88
C THR A 176 -10.50 3.85 -6.73
N SER A 177 -10.53 4.49 -5.57
CA SER A 177 -9.62 5.57 -5.20
C SER A 177 -9.76 5.93 -3.71
N MET A 178 -8.69 6.41 -3.11
CA MET A 178 -8.73 6.92 -1.73
C MET A 178 -9.64 8.15 -1.65
N LEU A 179 -9.69 8.94 -2.71
CA LEU A 179 -10.61 10.09 -2.79
C LEU A 179 -12.09 9.67 -2.75
N LYS A 180 -12.49 8.62 -3.48
CA LYS A 180 -13.88 8.12 -3.44
C LYS A 180 -14.21 7.52 -2.07
N LEU A 181 -13.29 6.76 -1.49
CA LEU A 181 -13.45 6.22 -0.14
C LEU A 181 -13.62 7.34 0.89
N SER A 182 -12.76 8.34 0.87
CA SER A 182 -12.84 9.46 1.81
C SER A 182 -14.14 10.26 1.67
N ARG A 183 -14.63 10.50 0.47
CA ARG A 183 -15.92 11.14 0.23
C ARG A 183 -17.10 10.33 0.77
N LYS A 184 -17.02 9.01 0.69
CA LYS A 184 -18.05 8.11 1.20
C LYS A 184 -18.17 8.16 2.72
N TYR A 185 -17.02 8.18 3.42
CA TYR A 185 -16.99 8.10 4.89
C TYR A 185 -16.91 9.46 5.58
N TYR A 186 -16.41 10.50 4.89
CA TYR A 186 -16.17 11.84 5.43
C TYR A 186 -16.77 12.93 4.54
N ALA A 187 -18.08 12.80 4.22
CA ALA A 187 -18.78 13.70 3.31
C ALA A 187 -18.78 15.18 3.75
N TRP A 188 -18.60 15.46 5.05
CA TRP A 188 -18.51 16.79 5.62
C TRP A 188 -17.14 17.46 5.43
N LEU A 189 -16.11 16.70 4.99
CA LEU A 189 -14.77 17.20 4.70
C LEU A 189 -14.63 17.53 3.21
N PRO A 190 -13.98 18.64 2.85
CA PRO A 190 -13.62 18.95 1.46
C PRO A 190 -12.43 18.09 0.99
N THR A 191 -12.59 16.76 1.01
CA THR A 191 -11.52 15.77 0.80
C THR A 191 -10.83 15.95 -0.55
N GLY A 192 -11.54 16.42 -1.58
CA GLY A 192 -10.96 16.71 -2.89
C GLY A 192 -9.83 17.75 -2.87
N LEU A 193 -9.89 18.70 -1.93
CA LEU A 193 -8.88 19.75 -1.75
C LEU A 193 -7.80 19.32 -0.74
N LEU A 194 -8.19 18.57 0.29
CA LEU A 194 -7.30 18.25 1.41
C LEU A 194 -6.42 17.03 1.17
N LEU A 195 -6.93 16.02 0.44
CA LEU A 195 -6.26 14.73 0.32
C LEU A 195 -5.00 14.83 -0.54
N LYS A 196 -3.85 14.47 0.06
CA LYS A 196 -2.53 14.48 -0.57
C LYS A 196 -2.30 13.22 -1.42
N ASP A 197 -2.64 12.05 -0.87
CA ASP A 197 -2.41 10.75 -1.48
C ASP A 197 -3.78 10.17 -1.92
N LYS A 198 -4.07 10.25 -3.23
CA LYS A 198 -5.43 10.01 -3.79
C LYS A 198 -5.62 8.60 -4.31
N TYR A 199 -4.56 7.95 -4.76
CA TYR A 199 -4.58 6.59 -5.33
C TYR A 199 -5.74 6.38 -6.32
N GLU A 200 -5.76 7.17 -7.40
CA GLU A 200 -6.85 7.15 -8.38
C GLU A 200 -6.70 5.97 -9.37
N THR A 201 -7.04 4.76 -8.90
CA THR A 201 -6.90 3.52 -9.69
C THR A 201 -7.95 3.35 -10.77
N ASP A 202 -9.10 3.98 -10.61
CA ASP A 202 -10.21 3.95 -11.56
C ASP A 202 -9.96 4.70 -12.88
N LYS A 203 -8.90 5.52 -12.92
CA LYS A 203 -8.45 6.18 -14.14
C LYS A 203 -7.60 5.28 -15.03
N CYS A 204 -7.29 4.07 -14.59
CA CYS A 204 -6.46 3.13 -15.32
C CYS A 204 -7.32 2.10 -16.04
N THR A 205 -7.25 2.09 -17.35
CA THR A 205 -7.90 1.07 -18.18
C THR A 205 -7.01 -0.19 -18.19
N ILE A 206 -7.17 -1.05 -17.21
CA ILE A 206 -6.53 -2.36 -17.16
C ILE A 206 -7.64 -3.40 -16.99
N PHE A 207 -7.63 -4.47 -17.80
CA PHE A 207 -8.55 -5.61 -17.61
C PHE A 207 -8.12 -6.37 -16.35
N PHE A 208 -8.99 -6.39 -15.32
CA PHE A 208 -8.71 -7.04 -14.05
C PHE A 208 -9.31 -8.44 -13.96
N ILE A 209 -8.55 -9.38 -13.38
CA ILE A 209 -9.11 -10.52 -12.66
C ILE A 209 -9.04 -10.14 -11.17
N ALA A 210 -10.14 -9.66 -10.62
CA ALA A 210 -10.25 -9.36 -9.19
C ALA A 210 -10.67 -10.63 -8.46
N LEU A 211 -9.82 -11.15 -7.58
CA LEU A 211 -10.21 -12.16 -6.61
C LEU A 211 -10.80 -11.47 -5.37
N GLN A 212 -12.13 -11.47 -5.24
CA GLN A 212 -12.77 -11.15 -3.98
C GLN A 212 -12.66 -12.37 -3.06
N SER A 213 -11.83 -12.26 -2.02
CA SER A 213 -11.77 -13.31 -0.99
C SER A 213 -13.01 -13.20 -0.08
N THR A 214 -14.01 -14.03 -0.30
CA THR A 214 -15.20 -14.15 0.55
C THR A 214 -15.00 -15.06 1.77
N THR A 215 -13.79 -15.53 2.07
CA THR A 215 -13.59 -16.64 3.01
C THR A 215 -12.56 -16.46 4.12
N TRP A 216 -12.04 -15.26 4.38
CA TRP A 216 -11.03 -15.07 5.45
C TRP A 216 -11.58 -14.59 6.80
N SER A 217 -12.88 -14.80 7.09
CA SER A 217 -13.49 -14.41 8.38
C SER A 217 -13.47 -15.50 9.47
N LYS A 218 -12.78 -16.61 9.28
CA LYS A 218 -12.59 -17.60 10.36
C LYS A 218 -11.19 -17.51 10.91
N LYS A 219 -11.02 -16.79 12.04
CA LYS A 219 -9.89 -17.02 12.95
C LYS A 219 -9.92 -18.50 13.37
N PRO A 220 -8.80 -19.21 13.33
CA PRO A 220 -8.70 -20.49 14.06
C PRO A 220 -8.86 -20.24 15.56
N PRO A 221 -9.34 -21.21 16.31
CA PRO A 221 -9.60 -21.11 17.75
C PRO A 221 -8.34 -20.82 18.56
#